data_dc4ad7101d356be410f50ed4a0323549
#
_entry.id   dc4ad7101d356be410f50ed4a0323549
#
_cell.length_a   1.000
_cell.length_b   1.000
_cell.length_c   1.000
_cell.angle_alpha   90.00
_cell.angle_beta   90.00
_cell.angle_gamma   90.00
#
_symmetry.space_group_name_H-M   'P 1'
#
loop_
_entity.id
_entity.type
_entity.pdbx_description
1 polymer ?
#
loop_
_entity_poly.entity_id
_entity_poly.type
_entity_poly.pdbx_seq_one_letter_code
_entity_poly.pdbx_strand_id
1 'polypeptide(L)'
;RYDRSKLPEAAKIEILLHSAQVAPVACNKRDHIHISLISDLELLEAWDHAAACYVGAIKSHPLYHAPAVLLISVRPDASDPLENSYLNAGCAAENVTLAATSLGLGSVLLAMPVRALRKEEALLDRFALPDNFQPVIAVAFGYEQADPISRRKSLVSYKCNKASKEEDYNAMH
;
A
#
# COMPACT_ATOMS: atom_id res chain seq x y z
N ARG A 1 10.86 -11.07 -1.18
CA ARG A 1 11.98 -10.11 -1.02
C ARG A 1 12.20 -9.36 -2.32
N TYR A 2 12.63 -8.11 -2.19
CA TYR A 2 12.95 -7.25 -3.33
C TYR A 2 14.47 -7.13 -3.50
N ASP A 3 14.89 -6.79 -4.72
CA ASP A 3 16.26 -6.37 -4.99
C ASP A 3 16.44 -4.92 -4.54
N ARG A 4 17.02 -4.75 -3.35
CA ARG A 4 17.23 -3.45 -2.72
C ARG A 4 18.19 -2.55 -3.51
N SER A 5 19.07 -3.14 -4.31
CA SER A 5 20.04 -2.39 -5.11
C SER A 5 19.44 -1.76 -6.37
N LYS A 6 18.21 -2.16 -6.72
CA LYS A 6 17.57 -1.79 -7.97
C LYS A 6 16.25 -1.03 -7.74
N LEU A 7 16.36 0.31 -7.68
CA LEU A 7 15.19 1.16 -7.70
C LEU A 7 14.50 1.05 -9.07
N PRO A 8 13.16 0.92 -9.13
CA PRO A 8 12.43 1.01 -10.40
C PRO A 8 12.69 2.34 -11.13
N GLU A 9 12.62 2.32 -12.45
CA GLU A 9 12.81 3.47 -13.31
C GLU A 9 11.81 4.58 -12.97
N ALA A 10 12.23 5.83 -13.07
CA ALA A 10 11.40 7.00 -12.74
C ALA A 10 10.03 6.98 -13.43
N ALA A 11 9.97 6.58 -14.70
CA ALA A 11 8.71 6.47 -15.44
C ALA A 11 7.73 5.45 -14.81
N LYS A 12 8.24 4.34 -14.28
CA LYS A 12 7.39 3.37 -13.55
C LYS A 12 6.89 3.94 -12.23
N ILE A 13 7.75 4.63 -11.48
CA ILE A 13 7.38 5.30 -10.23
C ILE A 13 6.31 6.36 -10.46
N GLU A 14 6.44 7.16 -11.53
CA GLU A 14 5.41 8.15 -11.91
C GLU A 14 4.05 7.50 -12.21
N ILE A 15 4.04 6.35 -12.89
CA ILE A 15 2.78 5.59 -13.14
C ILE A 15 2.18 5.11 -11.81
N LEU A 16 2.99 4.62 -10.87
CA LEU A 16 2.50 4.21 -9.55
C LEU A 16 1.91 5.38 -8.77
N LEU A 17 2.58 6.53 -8.75
CA LEU A 17 2.08 7.75 -8.11
C LEU A 17 0.77 8.22 -8.76
N HIS A 18 0.72 8.25 -10.09
CA HIS A 18 -0.48 8.63 -10.82
C HIS A 18 -1.64 7.67 -10.54
N SER A 19 -1.39 6.36 -10.49
CA SER A 19 -2.41 5.35 -10.20
C SER A 19 -3.07 5.57 -8.83
N ALA A 20 -2.28 5.94 -7.81
CA ALA A 20 -2.80 6.31 -6.50
C ALA A 20 -3.65 7.61 -6.55
N GLN A 21 -3.20 8.61 -7.30
CA GLN A 21 -3.88 9.91 -7.41
C GLN A 21 -5.26 9.83 -8.08
N VAL A 22 -5.44 8.89 -9.03
CA VAL A 22 -6.71 8.70 -9.75
C VAL A 22 -7.68 7.76 -9.03
N ALA A 23 -7.30 7.24 -7.87
CA ALA A 23 -8.18 6.36 -7.10
C ALA A 23 -9.53 7.05 -6.78
N PRO A 24 -10.63 6.29 -6.72
CA PRO A 24 -11.90 6.82 -6.28
C PRO A 24 -11.83 7.29 -4.82
N VAL A 25 -12.37 8.47 -4.55
CA VAL A 25 -12.38 9.07 -3.22
C VAL A 25 -13.80 9.49 -2.87
N ALA A 26 -14.28 9.05 -1.71
CA ALA A 26 -15.60 9.42 -1.21
C ALA A 26 -15.75 10.94 -1.13
N CYS A 27 -16.91 11.45 -1.54
CA CYS A 27 -17.22 12.89 -1.55
C CYS A 27 -16.19 13.78 -2.29
N ASN A 28 -15.38 13.18 -3.18
CA ASN A 28 -14.31 13.88 -3.92
C ASN A 28 -13.26 14.59 -3.01
N LYS A 29 -13.05 14.10 -1.80
CA LYS A 29 -12.11 14.65 -0.80
C LYS A 29 -10.65 14.29 -1.10
N ARG A 30 -10.16 14.64 -2.30
CA ARG A 30 -8.79 14.31 -2.76
C ARG A 30 -7.71 15.01 -1.94
N ASP A 31 -7.99 16.20 -1.43
CA ASP A 31 -7.11 16.97 -0.54
C ASP A 31 -6.98 16.36 0.87
N HIS A 32 -7.75 15.31 1.18
CA HIS A 32 -7.63 14.54 2.42
C HIS A 32 -6.70 13.32 2.30
N ILE A 33 -6.09 13.11 1.14
CA ILE A 33 -5.11 12.04 0.91
C ILE A 33 -3.78 12.67 0.54
N HIS A 34 -2.71 12.23 1.17
CA HIS A 34 -1.34 12.56 0.83
C HIS A 34 -0.53 11.31 0.56
N ILE A 35 0.29 11.35 -0.50
CA ILE A 35 1.11 10.21 -0.92
C ILE A 35 2.56 10.64 -0.90
N SER A 36 3.38 9.97 -0.07
CA SER A 36 4.82 10.18 0.01
C SER A 36 5.56 9.02 -0.63
N LEU A 37 6.48 9.31 -1.53
CA LEU A 37 7.46 8.34 -2.03
C LEU A 37 8.66 8.34 -1.08
N ILE A 38 8.96 7.20 -0.50
CA ILE A 38 10.13 6.98 0.36
C ILE A 38 11.10 6.07 -0.38
N SER A 39 12.25 6.59 -0.76
CA SER A 39 13.35 5.84 -1.41
C SER A 39 14.71 6.09 -0.75
N ASP A 40 14.73 6.88 0.33
CA ASP A 40 15.90 7.02 1.19
C ASP A 40 16.13 5.71 1.95
N LEU A 41 17.24 5.03 1.64
CA LEU A 41 17.54 3.71 2.19
C LEU A 41 17.77 3.75 3.70
N GLU A 42 18.33 4.83 4.24
CA GLU A 42 18.56 4.98 5.69
C GLU A 42 17.22 5.13 6.42
N LEU A 43 16.30 5.92 5.86
CA LEU A 43 14.96 6.08 6.42
C LEU A 43 14.16 4.78 6.35
N LEU A 44 14.26 4.04 5.24
CA LEU A 44 13.63 2.72 5.08
C LEU A 44 14.21 1.70 6.06
N GLU A 45 15.51 1.71 6.33
CA GLU A 45 16.15 0.84 7.34
C GLU A 45 15.68 1.15 8.75
N ALA A 46 15.63 2.43 9.10
CA ALA A 46 15.13 2.85 10.40
C ALA A 46 13.67 2.41 10.60
N TRP A 47 12.84 2.55 9.56
CA TRP A 47 11.45 2.10 9.62
C TRP A 47 11.32 0.57 9.68
N ASP A 48 12.10 -0.17 8.89
CA ASP A 48 12.12 -1.64 8.92
C ASP A 48 12.51 -2.16 10.32
N HIS A 49 13.54 -1.54 10.93
CA HIS A 49 13.95 -1.87 12.28
C HIS A 49 12.88 -1.56 13.33
N ALA A 50 12.26 -0.38 13.29
CA ALA A 50 11.17 -0.01 14.19
C ALA A 50 9.98 -0.98 14.06
N ALA A 51 9.63 -1.38 12.85
CA ALA A 51 8.59 -2.35 12.59
C ALA A 51 8.93 -3.75 13.11
N ALA A 52 10.20 -4.18 12.97
CA ALA A 52 10.69 -5.45 13.50
C ALA A 52 10.66 -5.47 15.04
N CYS A 53 11.06 -4.38 15.69
CA CYS A 53 10.97 -4.19 17.14
C CYS A 53 9.51 -4.23 17.63
N TYR A 54 8.61 -3.55 16.93
CA TYR A 54 7.19 -3.48 17.28
C TYR A 54 6.51 -4.86 17.35
N VAL A 55 6.92 -5.80 16.50
CA VAL A 55 6.39 -7.18 16.51
C VAL A 55 7.22 -8.16 17.33
N GLY A 56 8.30 -7.69 17.99
CA GLY A 56 9.19 -8.57 18.76
C GLY A 56 10.03 -9.52 17.90
N ALA A 57 10.21 -9.24 16.62
CA ALA A 57 10.92 -10.07 15.66
C ALA A 57 12.10 -9.33 15.02
N ILE A 58 13.08 -8.95 15.85
CA ILE A 58 14.22 -8.06 15.51
C ILE A 58 15.02 -8.51 14.27
N LYS A 59 15.02 -9.81 13.96
CA LYS A 59 15.71 -10.36 12.79
C LYS A 59 14.82 -10.39 11.53
N SER A 60 13.57 -9.95 11.62
CA SER A 60 12.68 -9.89 10.47
C SER A 60 12.88 -8.59 9.69
N HIS A 61 12.40 -8.59 8.46
CA HIS A 61 12.39 -7.43 7.57
C HIS A 61 10.97 -7.14 7.11
N PRO A 62 10.16 -6.44 7.94
CA PRO A 62 8.76 -6.18 7.65
C PRO A 62 8.51 -5.34 6.37
N LEU A 63 9.53 -4.61 5.88
CA LEU A 63 9.51 -3.90 4.60
C LEU A 63 10.05 -4.76 3.43
N TYR A 64 10.37 -6.04 3.67
CA TYR A 64 10.82 -7.02 2.65
C TYR A 64 12.04 -6.58 1.84
N HIS A 65 12.90 -5.72 2.39
CA HIS A 65 14.04 -5.09 1.70
C HIS A 65 13.63 -4.24 0.48
N ALA A 66 12.46 -3.66 0.50
CA ALA A 66 12.00 -2.85 -0.62
C ALA A 66 12.90 -1.62 -0.84
N PRO A 67 13.26 -1.30 -2.11
CA PRO A 67 14.05 -0.13 -2.44
C PRO A 67 13.21 1.16 -2.37
N ALA A 68 11.89 1.04 -2.40
CA ALA A 68 10.97 2.15 -2.29
C ALA A 68 9.62 1.74 -1.70
N VAL A 69 8.97 2.70 -1.06
CA VAL A 69 7.64 2.57 -0.46
C VAL A 69 6.81 3.81 -0.77
N LEU A 70 5.56 3.62 -1.18
CA LEU A 70 4.56 4.68 -1.19
C LEU A 70 3.81 4.66 0.13
N LEU A 71 3.95 5.72 0.93
CA LEU A 71 3.22 5.91 2.17
C LEU A 71 1.98 6.74 1.90
N ILE A 72 0.80 6.22 2.26
CA ILE A 72 -0.48 6.88 2.08
C ILE A 72 -0.95 7.37 3.45
N SER A 73 -1.12 8.68 3.54
CA SER A 73 -1.55 9.38 4.74
C SER A 73 -2.89 10.07 4.50
N VAL A 74 -3.69 10.22 5.54
CA VAL A 74 -5.01 10.83 5.46
C VAL A 74 -5.17 11.93 6.50
N ARG A 75 -6.03 12.90 6.19
CA ARG A 75 -6.44 13.98 7.09
C ARG A 75 -7.95 13.91 7.32
N PRO A 76 -8.43 13.08 8.27
CA PRO A 76 -9.85 13.00 8.58
C PRO A 76 -10.34 14.29 9.27
N ASP A 77 -11.56 14.68 8.98
CA ASP A 77 -12.27 15.75 9.69
C ASP A 77 -13.75 15.39 9.91
N ALA A 78 -14.54 16.32 10.44
CA ALA A 78 -15.96 16.09 10.68
C ALA A 78 -16.78 15.81 9.41
N SER A 79 -16.30 16.29 8.24
CA SER A 79 -16.94 16.08 6.93
C SER A 79 -16.46 14.84 6.19
N ASP A 80 -15.37 14.24 6.65
CA ASP A 80 -14.81 13.00 6.11
C ASP A 80 -14.28 12.14 7.27
N PRO A 81 -15.14 11.33 7.89
CA PRO A 81 -14.78 10.53 9.04
C PRO A 81 -13.67 9.51 8.69
N LEU A 82 -12.97 9.07 9.71
CA LEU A 82 -11.79 8.19 9.59
C LEU A 82 -12.07 6.90 8.80
N GLU A 83 -13.28 6.37 8.89
CA GLU A 83 -13.71 5.18 8.16
C GLU A 83 -13.63 5.40 6.65
N ASN A 84 -14.16 6.53 6.14
CA ASN A 84 -14.06 6.89 4.72
C ASN A 84 -12.61 7.11 4.30
N SER A 85 -11.83 7.77 5.15
CA SER A 85 -10.41 8.01 4.90
C SER A 85 -9.63 6.70 4.74
N TYR A 86 -9.92 5.67 5.56
CA TYR A 86 -9.30 4.35 5.41
C TYR A 86 -9.72 3.65 4.12
N LEU A 87 -11.01 3.74 3.72
CA LEU A 87 -11.49 3.17 2.46
C LEU A 87 -10.81 3.85 1.27
N ASN A 88 -10.73 5.18 1.27
CA ASN A 88 -10.07 5.96 0.23
C ASN A 88 -8.57 5.60 0.11
N ALA A 89 -7.86 5.50 1.24
CA ALA A 89 -6.47 5.07 1.25
C ALA A 89 -6.29 3.62 0.75
N GLY A 90 -7.23 2.73 1.07
CA GLY A 90 -7.26 1.37 0.56
C GLY A 90 -7.43 1.32 -0.95
N CYS A 91 -8.32 2.13 -1.52
CA CYS A 91 -8.51 2.25 -2.98
C CYS A 91 -7.22 2.74 -3.67
N ALA A 92 -6.57 3.76 -3.09
CA ALA A 92 -5.31 4.27 -3.63
C ALA A 92 -4.21 3.20 -3.58
N ALA A 93 -4.09 2.48 -2.46
CA ALA A 93 -3.11 1.40 -2.31
C ALA A 93 -3.35 0.26 -3.30
N GLU A 94 -4.60 -0.15 -3.53
CA GLU A 94 -4.93 -1.21 -4.49
C GLU A 94 -4.60 -0.78 -5.93
N ASN A 95 -4.90 0.45 -6.33
CA ASN A 95 -4.50 0.96 -7.65
C ASN A 95 -2.98 0.86 -7.85
N VAL A 96 -2.19 1.18 -6.82
CA VAL A 96 -0.72 1.03 -6.87
C VAL A 96 -0.33 -0.43 -7.07
N THR A 97 -0.95 -1.38 -6.37
CA THR A 97 -0.59 -2.80 -6.48
C THR A 97 -0.93 -3.37 -7.86
N LEU A 98 -2.08 -2.97 -8.43
CA LEU A 98 -2.48 -3.34 -9.79
C LEU A 98 -1.51 -2.75 -10.83
N ALA A 99 -1.17 -1.46 -10.70
CA ALA A 99 -0.21 -0.80 -11.58
C ALA A 99 1.18 -1.45 -11.47
N ALA A 100 1.67 -1.74 -10.26
CA ALA A 100 2.94 -2.43 -10.05
C ALA A 100 2.97 -3.77 -10.78
N THR A 101 1.91 -4.57 -10.65
CA THR A 101 1.79 -5.86 -11.34
C THR A 101 1.86 -5.70 -12.86
N SER A 102 1.17 -4.69 -13.42
CA SER A 102 1.18 -4.42 -14.86
C SER A 102 2.56 -3.98 -15.40
N LEU A 103 3.37 -3.39 -14.52
CA LEU A 103 4.73 -2.93 -14.82
C LEU A 103 5.81 -4.01 -14.57
N GLY A 104 5.42 -5.22 -14.18
CA GLY A 104 6.34 -6.31 -13.84
C GLY A 104 7.10 -6.07 -12.54
N LEU A 105 6.51 -5.31 -11.61
CA LEU A 105 7.03 -5.09 -10.27
C LEU A 105 6.27 -5.94 -9.26
N GLY A 106 6.98 -6.43 -8.23
CA GLY A 106 6.35 -6.94 -7.03
C GLY A 106 5.84 -5.80 -6.16
N SER A 107 4.77 -6.06 -5.42
CA SER A 107 4.25 -5.12 -4.42
C SER A 107 3.65 -5.84 -3.22
N VAL A 108 3.63 -5.17 -2.07
CA VAL A 108 2.98 -5.66 -0.85
C VAL A 108 2.41 -4.51 -0.02
N LEU A 109 1.20 -4.73 0.50
CA LEU A 109 0.55 -3.80 1.42
C LEU A 109 1.16 -3.88 2.82
N LEU A 110 1.52 -2.75 3.39
CA LEU A 110 2.18 -2.62 4.68
C LEU A 110 1.26 -1.92 5.69
N ALA A 111 0.41 -2.66 6.38
CA ALA A 111 -0.43 -2.12 7.44
C ALA A 111 0.29 -2.11 8.80
N MET A 112 0.94 -3.23 9.16
CA MET A 112 1.64 -3.35 10.45
C MET A 112 2.86 -2.43 10.54
N PRO A 113 3.75 -2.30 9.55
CA PRO A 113 4.84 -1.34 9.59
C PRO A 113 4.38 0.11 9.77
N VAL A 114 3.24 0.48 9.19
CA VAL A 114 2.65 1.82 9.39
C VAL A 114 2.14 2.00 10.82
N ARG A 115 1.58 0.96 11.44
CA ARG A 115 1.21 1.03 12.87
C ARG A 115 2.43 1.20 13.78
N ALA A 116 3.53 0.54 13.47
CA ALA A 116 4.80 0.71 14.17
C ALA A 116 5.31 2.15 14.02
N LEU A 117 5.33 2.68 12.79
CA LEU A 117 5.77 4.05 12.51
C LEU A 117 4.99 5.09 13.34
N ARG A 118 3.69 4.94 13.48
CA ARG A 118 2.85 5.85 14.30
C ARG A 118 3.16 5.81 15.80
N LYS A 119 3.93 4.85 16.30
CA LYS A 119 4.36 4.74 17.70
C LYS A 119 5.72 5.37 17.95
N GLU A 120 6.45 5.68 16.90
CA GLU A 120 7.82 6.21 16.94
C GLU A 120 7.81 7.65 16.44
N GLU A 121 7.41 8.61 17.30
CA GLU A 121 7.25 10.04 16.94
C GLU A 121 8.50 10.60 16.28
N ALA A 122 9.69 10.40 16.88
CA ALA A 122 10.93 10.91 16.33
C ALA A 122 11.28 10.34 14.95
N LEU A 123 10.83 9.11 14.64
CA LEU A 123 10.99 8.54 13.32
C LEU A 123 9.93 9.11 12.36
N LEU A 124 8.69 9.24 12.82
CA LEU A 124 7.59 9.78 12.02
C LEU A 124 7.88 11.21 11.54
N ASP A 125 8.49 12.05 12.38
CA ASP A 125 8.88 13.42 12.04
C ASP A 125 9.83 13.48 10.83
N ARG A 126 10.69 12.47 10.66
CA ARG A 126 11.59 12.38 9.50
C ARG A 126 10.87 12.19 8.16
N PHE A 127 9.61 11.76 8.18
CA PHE A 127 8.79 11.61 6.96
C PHE A 127 8.20 12.94 6.47
N ALA A 128 8.30 14.02 7.27
CA ALA A 128 7.87 15.37 6.94
C ALA A 128 6.44 15.40 6.34
N LEU A 129 5.51 14.70 6.97
CA LEU A 129 4.11 14.69 6.53
C LEU A 129 3.50 16.10 6.69
N PRO A 130 2.58 16.49 5.81
CA PRO A 130 1.84 17.74 5.99
C PRO A 130 1.06 17.75 7.31
N ASP A 131 0.79 18.94 7.84
CA ASP A 131 0.04 19.11 9.09
C ASP A 131 -1.29 18.38 9.08
N ASN A 132 -1.62 17.74 10.20
CA ASN A 132 -2.85 16.99 10.42
C ASN A 132 -3.00 15.72 9.54
N PHE A 133 -1.98 15.32 8.78
CA PHE A 133 -1.98 14.03 8.10
C PHE A 133 -1.44 12.93 9.01
N GLN A 134 -2.08 11.77 8.97
CA GLN A 134 -1.61 10.57 9.67
C GLN A 134 -1.42 9.42 8.67
N PRO A 135 -0.32 8.67 8.75
CA PRO A 135 -0.09 7.54 7.86
C PRO A 135 -1.04 6.39 8.22
N VAL A 136 -1.65 5.75 7.22
CA VAL A 136 -2.63 4.68 7.43
C VAL A 136 -2.26 3.36 6.76
N ILE A 137 -1.68 3.41 5.58
CA ILE A 137 -1.21 2.24 4.84
C ILE A 137 -0.02 2.62 3.96
N ALA A 138 0.79 1.64 3.60
CA ALA A 138 1.84 1.85 2.63
C ALA A 138 1.91 0.69 1.63
N VAL A 139 2.54 0.91 0.50
CA VAL A 139 2.83 -0.10 -0.52
C VAL A 139 4.34 -0.13 -0.73
N ALA A 140 4.99 -1.21 -0.31
CA ALA A 140 6.36 -1.48 -0.71
C ALA A 140 6.36 -2.07 -2.13
N PHE A 141 7.31 -1.68 -2.96
CA PHE A 141 7.40 -2.15 -4.33
C PHE A 141 8.86 -2.21 -4.82
N GLY A 142 9.07 -3.01 -5.85
CA GLY A 142 10.40 -3.20 -6.43
C GLY A 142 10.48 -4.44 -7.31
N TYR A 143 11.67 -4.75 -7.80
CA TYR A 143 11.94 -6.00 -8.52
C TYR A 143 12.08 -7.14 -7.53
N GLU A 144 11.39 -8.27 -7.79
CA GLU A 144 11.48 -9.44 -6.93
C GLU A 144 12.81 -10.19 -7.12
N GLN A 145 13.40 -10.67 -6.01
CA GLN A 145 14.64 -11.44 -6.02
C GLN A 145 14.44 -12.95 -6.19
N ALA A 146 13.23 -13.45 -6.00
CA ALA A 146 12.94 -14.88 -6.00
C ALA A 146 11.90 -15.23 -7.06
N ASP A 147 11.88 -16.50 -7.44
CA ASP A 147 10.80 -17.06 -8.25
C ASP A 147 9.44 -16.69 -7.64
N PRO A 148 8.47 -16.31 -8.47
CA PRO A 148 7.16 -15.94 -7.98
C PRO A 148 6.59 -17.08 -7.13
N ILE A 149 6.26 -16.76 -5.88
CA ILE A 149 5.58 -17.69 -4.98
C ILE A 149 4.33 -18.18 -5.71
N SER A 150 4.17 -19.52 -5.81
CA SER A 150 2.99 -20.10 -6.43
C SER A 150 1.72 -19.45 -5.89
N ARG A 151 0.92 -18.84 -6.76
CA ARG A 151 -0.29 -18.11 -6.37
C ARG A 151 -1.19 -19.06 -5.59
N ARG A 152 -1.49 -18.71 -4.35
CA ARG A 152 -2.49 -19.45 -3.56
C ARG A 152 -3.83 -19.34 -4.28
N LYS A 153 -4.58 -20.44 -4.35
CA LYS A 153 -5.97 -20.39 -4.83
C LYS A 153 -6.74 -19.38 -4.00
N SER A 154 -7.56 -18.55 -4.65
CA SER A 154 -8.45 -17.62 -3.95
C SER A 154 -9.37 -18.40 -3.01
N LEU A 155 -9.45 -17.95 -1.77
CA LEU A 155 -10.40 -18.45 -0.77
C LEU A 155 -11.62 -17.51 -0.61
N VAL A 156 -11.75 -16.53 -1.50
CA VAL A 156 -12.88 -15.61 -1.47
C VAL A 156 -14.11 -16.34 -1.99
N SER A 157 -15.12 -16.49 -1.13
CA SER A 157 -16.42 -17.00 -1.50
C SER A 157 -17.29 -15.86 -2.05
N TYR A 158 -18.12 -16.17 -3.03
CA TYR A 158 -19.11 -15.25 -3.54
C TYR A 158 -20.46 -15.94 -3.73
N LYS A 159 -21.53 -15.18 -3.64
CA LYS A 159 -22.87 -15.62 -3.97
C LYS A 159 -23.48 -14.61 -4.94
N CYS A 160 -23.91 -15.09 -6.09
CA CYS A 160 -24.61 -14.27 -7.06
C CYS A 160 -26.12 -14.26 -6.71
N ASN A 161 -26.66 -13.12 -6.32
CA ASN A 161 -28.10 -12.96 -6.13
C ASN A 161 -28.70 -12.49 -7.46
N LYS A 162 -29.31 -13.41 -8.23
CA LYS A 162 -30.07 -13.07 -9.42
C LYS A 162 -31.52 -12.82 -9.01
N ALA A 163 -32.08 -11.69 -9.42
CA ALA A 163 -33.53 -11.52 -9.43
C ALA A 163 -34.08 -12.48 -10.48
N SER A 164 -34.79 -13.51 -10.01
CA SER A 164 -35.57 -14.52 -10.75
C SER A 164 -35.49 -14.52 -12.28
N LYS A 165 -34.64 -15.38 -12.82
CA LYS A 165 -34.85 -16.31 -13.93
C LYS A 165 -33.65 -17.25 -13.90
N GLU A 166 -33.93 -18.50 -13.58
CA GLU A 166 -33.01 -19.63 -13.80
C GLU A 166 -32.88 -19.83 -15.31
N GLU A 167 -31.93 -19.15 -15.93
CA GLU A 167 -31.47 -19.49 -17.28
C GLU A 167 -29.96 -19.28 -17.35
N ASP A 168 -29.26 -20.38 -17.42
CA ASP A 168 -27.95 -20.56 -18.05
C ASP A 168 -26.74 -19.80 -17.55
N TYR A 169 -26.34 -20.03 -16.28
CA TYR A 169 -24.98 -19.78 -15.88
C TYR A 169 -24.06 -21.03 -15.98
N ASN A 170 -24.63 -22.21 -16.25
CA ASN A 170 -23.89 -23.46 -16.37
C ASN A 170 -23.28 -23.71 -17.77
N ALA A 171 -23.38 -22.77 -18.70
CA ALA A 171 -22.88 -22.91 -20.07
C ALA A 171 -21.54 -22.19 -20.34
N MET A 172 -20.90 -21.58 -19.34
CA MET A 172 -19.65 -20.81 -19.51
C MET A 172 -18.46 -21.32 -18.69
N HIS A 173 -18.49 -22.57 -18.20
CA HIS A 173 -17.30 -23.16 -17.57
C HIS A 173 -17.09 -24.60 -18.00
#